data_9261a5b4abc0b973ad642a1ee81ea507
#
_entry.id   9261a5b4abc0b973ad642a1ee81ea507
#
_cell.length_a   1.000
_cell.length_b   1.000
_cell.length_c   1.000
_cell.angle_alpha   90.00
_cell.angle_beta   90.00
_cell.angle_gamma   90.00
#
_symmetry.space_group_name_H-M   'P 1'
#
loop_
_entity.id
_entity.type
_entity.pdbx_description
1 polymer ?
#
loop_
_entity_poly.entity_id
_entity_poly.type
_entity_poly.pdbx_seq_one_letter_code
_entity_poly.pdbx_strand_id
1 'polypeptide(L)'
;MAVIIGKAGADIPASEAMDHVYGFTILNDVTARDLQRNHRQWFHGKSLDTFCPVGPYILLRDAAPDTFEVITKVNGEIRQDGSTADLIFPIPQLIAVISQGTTLQVGDIIATGTPSGVGVGFTPPRYLQKGDTVEITIPQIGTLKNTVK
;
A
#
# COMPACT_ATOMS: atom_id res chain seq x y z
N MET A 1 -3.08 0.12 -1.54
CA MET A 1 -3.52 1.39 -0.94
C MET A 1 -2.74 1.64 0.35
N ALA A 2 -2.64 2.88 0.80
CA ALA A 2 -2.02 3.23 2.07
C ALA A 2 -2.91 4.18 2.87
N VAL A 3 -2.82 4.07 4.21
CA VAL A 3 -3.47 4.95 5.18
C VAL A 3 -2.44 5.90 5.73
N ILE A 4 -2.78 7.17 5.88
CA ILE A 4 -1.93 8.21 6.49
C ILE A 4 -2.50 8.57 7.86
N ILE A 5 -1.67 8.50 8.88
CA ILE A 5 -2.04 8.86 10.25
C ILE A 5 -2.07 10.38 10.42
N GLY A 6 -3.16 10.89 10.98
CA GLY A 6 -3.36 12.32 11.24
C GLY A 6 -3.40 12.70 12.70
N LYS A 7 -3.55 11.73 13.59
CA LYS A 7 -3.56 11.92 15.05
C LYS A 7 -2.69 10.84 15.69
N ALA A 8 -1.68 11.24 16.44
CA ALA A 8 -0.81 10.31 17.12
C ALA A 8 -1.56 9.51 18.20
N GLY A 9 -1.11 8.27 18.45
CA GLY A 9 -1.68 7.41 19.48
C GLY A 9 -0.99 6.06 19.58
N ALA A 10 -1.10 5.44 20.74
CA ALA A 10 -0.69 4.07 20.99
C ALA A 10 -1.88 3.29 21.57
N ASP A 11 -1.86 1.97 21.43
CA ASP A 11 -2.90 1.07 21.92
C ASP A 11 -4.33 1.50 21.49
N ILE A 12 -4.44 1.97 20.25
CA ILE A 12 -5.68 2.52 19.67
C ILE A 12 -6.70 1.40 19.50
N PRO A 13 -7.88 1.48 20.14
CA PRO A 13 -8.91 0.47 19.90
C PRO A 13 -9.46 0.57 18.48
N ALA A 14 -9.85 -0.56 17.88
CA ALA A 14 -10.36 -0.59 16.50
C ALA A 14 -11.60 0.33 16.31
N SER A 15 -12.41 0.51 17.35
CA SER A 15 -13.58 1.42 17.33
C SER A 15 -13.21 2.90 17.16
N GLU A 16 -11.99 3.31 17.53
CA GLU A 16 -11.51 4.69 17.47
C GLU A 16 -10.47 4.88 16.35
N ALA A 17 -10.04 3.79 15.71
CA ALA A 17 -8.92 3.80 14.78
C ALA A 17 -9.10 4.81 13.63
N MET A 18 -10.31 4.95 13.11
CA MET A 18 -10.59 5.88 12.01
C MET A 18 -10.46 7.36 12.41
N ASP A 19 -10.54 7.70 13.70
CA ASP A 19 -10.31 9.06 14.19
C ASP A 19 -8.83 9.45 14.16
N HIS A 20 -7.95 8.49 14.00
CA HIS A 20 -6.52 8.70 13.81
C HIS A 20 -6.10 8.80 12.33
N VAL A 21 -7.01 8.56 11.39
CA VAL A 21 -6.72 8.61 9.96
C VAL A 21 -6.86 10.03 9.42
N TYR A 22 -5.81 10.54 8.78
CA TYR A 22 -5.85 11.79 8.00
C TYR A 22 -6.47 11.57 6.62
N GLY A 23 -6.08 10.49 5.96
CA GLY A 23 -6.54 10.20 4.61
C GLY A 23 -5.89 8.96 4.01
N PHE A 24 -6.09 8.81 2.71
CA PHE A 24 -5.69 7.66 1.92
C PHE A 24 -4.90 8.09 0.70
N THR A 25 -3.98 7.23 0.28
CA THR A 25 -3.19 7.45 -0.94
C THR A 25 -2.84 6.12 -1.61
N ILE A 26 -2.25 6.19 -2.81
CA ILE A 26 -1.71 5.02 -3.46
C ILE A 26 -0.25 4.83 -3.02
N LEU A 27 0.14 3.58 -2.79
CA LEU A 27 1.51 3.19 -2.50
C LEU A 27 1.86 1.98 -3.34
N ASN A 28 3.00 2.03 -4.03
CA ASN A 28 3.55 0.90 -4.76
C ASN A 28 4.66 0.24 -3.94
N ASP A 29 4.35 -0.90 -3.34
CA ASP A 29 5.29 -1.68 -2.55
C ASP A 29 6.24 -2.49 -3.45
N VAL A 30 7.12 -1.77 -4.17
CA VAL A 30 8.14 -2.38 -5.03
C VAL A 30 9.05 -3.26 -4.19
N THR A 31 9.32 -4.47 -4.66
CA THR A 31 10.05 -5.47 -3.88
C THR A 31 11.15 -6.14 -4.70
N ALA A 32 12.40 -6.01 -4.25
CA ALA A 32 13.53 -6.81 -4.71
C ALA A 32 13.47 -8.19 -4.02
N ARG A 33 12.94 -9.20 -4.73
CA ARG A 33 12.60 -10.50 -4.15
C ARG A 33 13.81 -11.32 -3.69
N ASP A 34 14.95 -11.17 -4.34
CA ASP A 34 16.23 -11.75 -3.95
C ASP A 34 16.69 -11.23 -2.58
N LEU A 35 16.70 -9.89 -2.41
CA LEU A 35 17.08 -9.25 -1.16
C LEU A 35 16.07 -9.60 -0.03
N GLN A 36 14.78 -9.63 -0.35
CA GLN A 36 13.75 -10.03 0.60
C GLN A 36 13.98 -11.45 1.13
N ARG A 37 14.35 -12.40 0.26
CA ARG A 37 14.59 -13.82 0.63
C ARG A 37 15.87 -13.99 1.42
N ASN A 38 16.95 -13.30 1.02
CA ASN A 38 18.28 -13.50 1.57
C ASN A 38 18.40 -13.00 3.01
N HIS A 39 17.64 -11.98 3.42
CA HIS A 39 17.83 -11.30 4.71
C HIS A 39 16.77 -11.62 5.77
N ARG A 40 15.80 -12.49 5.51
CA ARG A 40 14.66 -12.80 6.40
C ARG A 40 13.89 -11.57 6.87
N GLN A 41 14.55 -10.42 7.09
CA GLN A 41 13.96 -9.11 7.33
C GLN A 41 13.72 -8.43 5.98
N TRP A 42 12.49 -8.02 5.74
CA TRP A 42 12.07 -7.54 4.42
C TRP A 42 12.50 -6.11 4.10
N PHE A 43 12.92 -5.38 5.12
CA PHE A 43 13.27 -3.96 5.01
C PHE A 43 14.20 -3.68 3.82
N HIS A 44 15.33 -4.38 3.72
CA HIS A 44 16.30 -4.14 2.65
C HIS A 44 15.72 -4.39 1.25
N GLY A 45 14.83 -5.38 1.10
CA GLY A 45 14.19 -5.67 -0.18
C GLY A 45 13.08 -4.69 -0.59
N LYS A 46 12.69 -3.75 0.30
CA LYS A 46 11.60 -2.80 0.08
C LYS A 46 12.00 -1.33 0.18
N SER A 47 13.23 -1.05 0.62
CA SER A 47 13.68 0.30 0.99
C SER A 47 14.93 0.74 0.21
N LEU A 48 15.13 0.21 -1.00
CA LEU A 48 16.16 0.73 -1.90
C LEU A 48 15.76 2.14 -2.38
N ASP A 49 16.75 2.92 -2.80
CA ASP A 49 16.52 4.25 -3.37
C ASP A 49 15.44 4.19 -4.46
N THR A 50 14.49 5.11 -4.41
CA THR A 50 13.33 5.20 -5.31
C THR A 50 12.25 4.13 -5.14
N PHE A 51 12.41 3.17 -4.23
CA PHE A 51 11.36 2.23 -3.86
C PHE A 51 10.25 2.92 -3.08
N CYS A 52 9.10 2.21 -2.95
CA CYS A 52 7.93 2.71 -2.22
C CYS A 52 7.39 4.07 -2.74
N PRO A 53 7.17 4.26 -4.08
CA PRO A 53 6.51 5.46 -4.56
C PRO A 53 5.13 5.63 -3.92
N VAL A 54 4.80 6.87 -3.55
CA VAL A 54 3.53 7.24 -2.88
C VAL A 54 2.90 8.43 -3.58
N GLY A 55 1.58 8.47 -3.72
CA GLY A 55 0.84 9.57 -4.35
C GLY A 55 -0.28 9.06 -5.27
N PRO A 56 -0.74 9.85 -6.28
CA PRO A 56 -0.32 11.23 -6.57
C PRO A 56 -0.90 12.27 -5.60
N TYR A 57 -2.04 11.94 -4.95
CA TYR A 57 -2.75 12.83 -4.03
C TYR A 57 -3.11 12.10 -2.75
N ILE A 58 -3.51 12.87 -1.75
CA ILE A 58 -4.12 12.36 -0.52
C ILE A 58 -5.61 12.66 -0.61
N LEU A 59 -6.45 11.63 -0.52
CA LEU A 59 -7.88 11.77 -0.31
C LEU A 59 -8.14 11.86 1.19
N LEU A 60 -8.71 12.97 1.64
CA LEU A 60 -9.02 13.14 3.06
C LEU A 60 -10.06 12.11 3.54
N ARG A 61 -9.94 11.67 4.79
CA ARG A 61 -10.82 10.67 5.39
C ARG A 61 -12.31 11.01 5.21
N ASP A 62 -12.69 12.26 5.42
CA ASP A 62 -14.10 12.69 5.39
C ASP A 62 -14.72 12.67 3.99
N ALA A 63 -13.89 12.63 2.94
CA ALA A 63 -14.31 12.49 1.55
C ALA A 63 -14.18 11.05 1.01
N ALA A 64 -13.70 10.13 1.83
CA ALA A 64 -13.41 8.76 1.42
C ALA A 64 -14.69 7.92 1.39
N PRO A 65 -14.84 7.02 0.39
CA PRO A 65 -15.89 6.01 0.39
C PRO A 65 -15.60 4.92 1.45
N ASP A 66 -16.57 4.08 1.72
CA ASP A 66 -16.39 2.92 2.62
C ASP A 66 -15.40 1.90 2.07
N THR A 67 -15.32 1.78 0.74
CA THR A 67 -14.44 0.84 0.05
C THR A 67 -13.79 1.50 -1.17
N PHE A 68 -12.59 1.01 -1.52
CA PHE A 68 -11.83 1.46 -2.69
C PHE A 68 -11.57 0.31 -3.64
N GLU A 69 -11.78 0.56 -4.93
CA GLU A 69 -11.30 -0.30 -6.01
C GLU A 69 -9.85 0.07 -6.34
N VAL A 70 -9.00 -0.93 -6.48
CA VAL A 70 -7.56 -0.76 -6.74
C VAL A 70 -7.18 -1.58 -7.96
N ILE A 71 -6.81 -0.91 -9.04
CA ILE A 71 -6.38 -1.56 -10.29
C ILE A 71 -4.90 -1.27 -10.53
N THR A 72 -4.11 -2.33 -10.73
CA THR A 72 -2.70 -2.22 -11.11
C THR A 72 -2.48 -2.74 -12.52
N LYS A 73 -1.81 -1.93 -13.34
CA LYS A 73 -1.37 -2.32 -14.69
C LYS A 73 0.15 -2.30 -14.79
N VAL A 74 0.70 -3.24 -15.54
CA VAL A 74 2.10 -3.22 -15.97
C VAL A 74 2.11 -3.23 -17.49
N ASN A 75 2.71 -2.20 -18.10
CA ASN A 75 2.73 -1.99 -19.55
C ASN A 75 1.33 -2.04 -20.19
N GLY A 76 0.33 -1.50 -19.48
CA GLY A 76 -1.07 -1.49 -19.94
C GLY A 76 -1.87 -2.78 -19.65
N GLU A 77 -1.20 -3.89 -19.31
CA GLU A 77 -1.86 -5.15 -18.92
C GLU A 77 -2.32 -5.10 -17.46
N ILE A 78 -3.59 -5.41 -17.18
CA ILE A 78 -4.10 -5.53 -15.81
C ILE A 78 -3.41 -6.70 -15.12
N ARG A 79 -2.76 -6.43 -14.00
CA ARG A 79 -2.09 -7.40 -13.14
C ARG A 79 -2.83 -7.65 -11.84
N GLN A 80 -3.43 -6.61 -11.29
CA GLN A 80 -4.20 -6.68 -10.07
C GLN A 80 -5.50 -5.91 -10.28
N ASP A 81 -6.59 -6.48 -9.77
CA ASP A 81 -7.93 -5.91 -9.72
C ASP A 81 -8.54 -6.37 -8.41
N GLY A 82 -8.74 -5.46 -7.47
CA GLY A 82 -9.15 -5.81 -6.12
C GLY A 82 -9.84 -4.66 -5.41
N SER A 83 -10.54 -5.01 -4.34
CA SER A 83 -11.25 -4.06 -3.49
C SER A 83 -10.73 -4.09 -2.06
N THR A 84 -10.80 -2.96 -1.37
CA THR A 84 -10.52 -2.93 0.09
C THR A 84 -11.59 -3.65 0.91
N ALA A 85 -12.74 -3.97 0.31
CA ALA A 85 -13.73 -4.85 0.92
C ALA A 85 -13.20 -6.28 1.14
N ASP A 86 -12.19 -6.69 0.33
CA ASP A 86 -11.58 -8.03 0.39
C ASP A 86 -10.38 -8.09 1.34
N LEU A 87 -10.08 -7.03 2.08
CA LEU A 87 -8.99 -7.04 3.06
C LEU A 87 -9.24 -8.11 4.12
N ILE A 88 -8.25 -8.99 4.34
CA ILE A 88 -8.30 -10.02 5.39
C ILE A 88 -8.47 -9.37 6.77
N PHE A 89 -7.76 -8.26 6.99
CA PHE A 89 -7.89 -7.44 8.19
C PHE A 89 -8.35 -6.04 7.78
N PRO A 90 -9.54 -5.58 8.21
CA PRO A 90 -10.01 -4.22 7.95
C PRO A 90 -9.05 -3.15 8.49
N ILE A 91 -9.04 -1.97 7.87
CA ILE A 91 -8.16 -0.86 8.26
C ILE A 91 -8.19 -0.55 9.76
N PRO A 92 -9.35 -0.48 10.44
CA PRO A 92 -9.38 -0.25 11.88
C PRO A 92 -8.62 -1.31 12.68
N GLN A 93 -8.69 -2.57 12.26
CA GLN A 93 -7.97 -3.66 12.91
C GLN A 93 -6.46 -3.56 12.66
N LEU A 94 -6.03 -3.18 11.46
CA LEU A 94 -4.60 -2.94 11.15
C LEU A 94 -4.03 -1.87 12.07
N ILE A 95 -4.71 -0.72 12.21
CA ILE A 95 -4.30 0.37 13.09
C ILE A 95 -4.22 -0.10 14.54
N ALA A 96 -5.24 -0.82 15.02
CA ALA A 96 -5.28 -1.33 16.38
C ALA A 96 -4.08 -2.26 16.68
N VAL A 97 -3.79 -3.20 15.78
CA VAL A 97 -2.69 -4.15 15.96
C VAL A 97 -1.32 -3.46 15.89
N ILE A 98 -1.13 -2.56 14.92
CA ILE A 98 0.17 -1.88 14.74
C ILE A 98 0.47 -0.93 15.90
N SER A 99 -0.57 -0.31 16.47
CA SER A 99 -0.42 0.63 17.59
C SER A 99 -0.21 -0.04 18.95
N GLN A 100 -0.32 -1.38 19.05
CA GLN A 100 -0.06 -2.10 20.30
C GLN A 100 1.41 -1.94 20.74
N GLY A 101 1.62 -1.23 21.84
CA GLY A 101 2.96 -0.98 22.36
C GLY A 101 3.84 -0.09 21.48
N THR A 102 3.29 0.49 20.41
CA THR A 102 4.01 1.39 19.49
C THR A 102 3.17 2.63 19.23
N THR A 103 3.76 3.81 19.43
CA THR A 103 3.06 5.07 19.13
C THR A 103 3.11 5.35 17.63
N LEU A 104 1.94 5.35 16.99
CA LEU A 104 1.79 5.90 15.64
C LEU A 104 1.91 7.41 15.70
N GLN A 105 2.68 7.99 14.80
CA GLN A 105 2.91 9.44 14.70
C GLN A 105 2.10 10.04 13.55
N VAL A 106 1.84 11.35 13.62
CA VAL A 106 1.27 12.09 12.50
C VAL A 106 2.21 12.00 11.29
N GLY A 107 1.67 11.59 10.16
CA GLY A 107 2.43 11.37 8.93
C GLY A 107 2.92 9.93 8.72
N ASP A 108 2.75 9.03 9.69
CA ASP A 108 3.02 7.62 9.46
C ASP A 108 2.13 7.07 8.35
N ILE A 109 2.70 6.20 7.52
CA ILE A 109 2.02 5.59 6.39
C ILE A 109 1.92 4.08 6.61
N ILE A 110 0.70 3.56 6.62
CA ILE A 110 0.42 2.13 6.74
C ILE A 110 0.07 1.57 5.36
N ALA A 111 0.93 0.72 4.81
CA ALA A 111 0.63 -0.07 3.62
C ALA A 111 -0.35 -1.20 3.98
N THR A 112 -1.56 -1.19 3.43
CA THR A 112 -2.66 -2.09 3.82
C THR A 112 -2.55 -3.49 3.25
N GLY A 113 -1.55 -3.74 2.41
CA GLY A 113 -1.37 -5.00 1.70
C GLY A 113 -1.69 -4.92 0.21
N THR A 114 -1.63 -6.06 -0.45
CA THR A 114 -1.78 -6.18 -1.90
C THR A 114 -2.66 -7.38 -2.26
N PRO A 115 -3.54 -7.28 -3.29
CA PRO A 115 -4.30 -8.41 -3.78
C PRO A 115 -3.42 -9.37 -4.60
N SER A 116 -4.01 -10.44 -5.12
CA SER A 116 -3.37 -11.36 -6.07
C SER A 116 -2.86 -10.62 -7.32
N GLY A 117 -1.93 -11.24 -8.06
CA GLY A 117 -1.38 -10.69 -9.30
C GLY A 117 0.03 -10.08 -9.16
N VAL A 118 0.68 -10.23 -7.99
CA VAL A 118 2.10 -9.90 -7.82
C VAL A 118 2.98 -10.76 -8.72
N GLY A 119 4.04 -10.18 -9.28
CA GLY A 119 4.89 -10.84 -10.28
C GLY A 119 5.45 -12.20 -9.84
N VAL A 120 5.75 -12.39 -8.55
CA VAL A 120 6.24 -13.67 -8.01
C VAL A 120 5.17 -14.76 -7.99
N GLY A 121 3.89 -14.41 -8.06
CA GLY A 121 2.76 -15.35 -8.02
C GLY A 121 2.43 -16.00 -9.37
N PHE A 122 3.07 -15.58 -10.46
CA PHE A 122 2.88 -16.20 -11.78
C PHE A 122 3.77 -17.43 -11.96
N THR A 123 3.37 -18.32 -12.86
CA THR A 123 4.16 -19.50 -13.26
C THR A 123 4.37 -19.46 -14.77
N PRO A 124 5.59 -19.17 -15.30
CA PRO A 124 6.76 -18.72 -14.53
C PRO A 124 6.59 -17.29 -13.93
N PRO A 125 7.39 -16.90 -12.92
CA PRO A 125 7.33 -15.56 -12.34
C PRO A 125 7.54 -14.44 -13.37
N ARG A 126 6.79 -13.35 -13.23
CA ARG A 126 6.80 -12.18 -14.14
C ARG A 126 7.29 -10.94 -13.40
N TYR A 127 8.60 -10.88 -13.14
CA TYR A 127 9.21 -9.76 -12.46
C TYR A 127 9.27 -8.52 -13.34
N LEU A 128 9.25 -7.35 -12.72
CA LEU A 128 9.45 -6.07 -13.38
C LEU A 128 10.85 -6.00 -13.99
N GLN A 129 10.93 -5.42 -15.17
CA GLN A 129 12.17 -5.22 -15.93
C GLN A 129 12.41 -3.72 -16.13
N LYS A 130 13.66 -3.35 -16.40
CA LYS A 130 14.02 -1.98 -16.80
C LYS A 130 13.16 -1.55 -17.99
N GLY A 131 12.55 -0.37 -17.87
CA GLY A 131 11.65 0.20 -18.87
C GLY A 131 10.17 -0.10 -18.65
N ASP A 132 9.83 -1.08 -17.78
CA ASP A 132 8.44 -1.36 -17.46
C ASP A 132 7.77 -0.15 -16.80
N THR A 133 6.51 0.06 -17.15
CA THR A 133 5.66 1.08 -16.54
C THR A 133 4.62 0.41 -15.65
N VAL A 134 4.59 0.84 -14.38
CA VAL A 134 3.57 0.41 -13.40
C VAL A 134 2.59 1.55 -13.18
N GLU A 135 1.31 1.28 -13.32
CA GLU A 135 0.22 2.22 -13.09
C GLU A 135 -0.73 1.62 -12.05
N ILE A 136 -0.93 2.33 -10.95
CA ILE A 136 -1.89 1.94 -9.92
C ILE A 136 -2.97 3.01 -9.85
N THR A 137 -4.21 2.62 -10.07
CA THR A 137 -5.36 3.52 -10.11
C THR A 137 -6.32 3.21 -8.97
N ILE A 138 -6.69 4.25 -8.23
CA ILE A 138 -7.83 4.29 -7.32
C ILE A 138 -8.69 5.47 -7.81
N PRO A 139 -9.93 5.26 -8.28
CA PRO A 139 -10.70 6.30 -8.98
C PRO A 139 -10.79 7.64 -8.22
N GLN A 140 -10.92 7.59 -6.89
CA GLN A 140 -11.06 8.77 -6.05
C GLN A 140 -9.72 9.48 -5.76
N ILE A 141 -8.58 8.82 -6.02
CA ILE A 141 -7.22 9.33 -5.74
C ILE A 141 -6.48 9.65 -7.04
N GLY A 142 -6.85 8.99 -8.13
CA GLY A 142 -6.17 9.13 -9.42
C GLY A 142 -5.26 7.95 -9.74
N THR A 143 -4.17 8.20 -10.46
CA THR A 143 -3.23 7.16 -10.90
C THR A 143 -1.80 7.50 -10.51
N LEU A 144 -1.18 6.61 -9.75
CA LEU A 144 0.26 6.64 -9.51
C LEU A 144 0.95 5.87 -10.62
N LYS A 145 1.82 6.54 -11.37
CA LYS A 145 2.55 5.98 -12.51
C LYS A 145 4.05 6.11 -12.33
N ASN A 146 4.77 5.01 -12.44
CA ASN A 146 6.22 4.96 -12.31
C ASN A 146 6.84 4.08 -13.40
N THR A 147 8.07 4.38 -13.80
CA THR A 147 8.86 3.58 -14.74
C THR A 147 10.06 2.98 -14.03
N VAL A 148 10.30 1.70 -14.24
CA VAL A 148 11.46 0.97 -13.70
C VAL A 148 12.73 1.40 -14.42
N LYS A 149 13.75 1.82 -13.67
CA LYS A 149 15.04 2.32 -14.20
C LYS A 149 16.14 1.26 -14.18
#